data_749203d0cfc84cfd29ec749b1092cbb7
#
_entry.id   749203d0cfc84cfd29ec749b1092cbb7
#
_cell.length_a   1.000
_cell.length_b   1.000
_cell.length_c   1.000
_cell.angle_alpha   90.00
_cell.angle_beta   90.00
_cell.angle_gamma   90.00
#
_symmetry.space_group_name_H-M   'P 1'
#
loop_
_entity.id
_entity.type
_entity.pdbx_description
1 polymer ?
#
loop_
_entity_poly.entity_id
_entity_poly.type
_entity_poly.pdbx_seq_one_letter_code
_entity_poly.pdbx_strand_id
1 'polypeptide(L)'
;MKKLCLIILSICVMLLPFPIATNATGGRTVLYLDYGDVKIGDGTVSGYDADGKPVTEPNPCGYTVTQSNRLKALNKGITVDSGTHDIEIKNLNIARNSENDSAFCILNSSSVRLTVSGKNRLASGTYRAGVEISLKASLTIEGGGILYAQSTIEAGIGGGNGHSNGTLTINSGTIYATGGIDGYGTGIGGGSSGSGGTITVNGGNITAVGGEYGAGIGGGMLAGGGTVTINGGTVTATGGGKAAGIGGGFSGNGGTVIINGGSVKAIAGTGADSIGNGSNCKTEFGGIHNSKGNAVTMLTVPLTDFKAVYQNEIENQPITAGHADDENLYFYTDSEYSLATVYMNDGNVKFLRYNSDGYEEVFPYTERCVRIGENLVVPYGEAPTAAEGYTLQIENKSYRLDYNGSCIDSSEIVERGDVNRDGSFDGMDAVLAECVANGMLSERVTALLADANLDGSVDSADVAALADMGIAVSG
;
A
#
# COMPACT_ATOMS: atom_id res chain seq x y z
N MET A 1 -25.80 -28.88 31.56
CA MET A 1 -26.19 -27.78 30.66
C MET A 1 -25.40 -26.55 31.04
N LYS A 2 -24.20 -26.38 30.43
CA LYS A 2 -23.38 -25.17 30.58
C LYS A 2 -23.32 -24.56 29.20
N LYS A 3 -23.88 -23.38 29.05
CA LYS A 3 -23.89 -22.60 27.82
C LYS A 3 -22.46 -22.10 27.56
N LEU A 4 -21.86 -22.58 26.47
CA LEU A 4 -20.61 -22.07 25.92
C LEU A 4 -20.96 -20.78 25.20
N CYS A 5 -20.56 -19.66 25.76
CA CYS A 5 -20.68 -18.35 25.14
C CYS A 5 -19.48 -18.19 24.17
N LEU A 6 -19.71 -18.39 22.87
CA LEU A 6 -18.75 -18.13 21.84
C LEU A 6 -18.66 -16.61 21.65
N ILE A 7 -17.61 -16.00 22.14
CA ILE A 7 -17.29 -14.59 21.82
C ILE A 7 -16.57 -14.62 20.48
N ILE A 8 -17.32 -14.42 19.43
CA ILE A 8 -16.76 -14.07 18.11
C ILE A 8 -16.35 -12.60 18.22
N LEU A 9 -15.07 -12.37 18.44
CA LEU A 9 -14.48 -11.04 18.31
C LEU A 9 -14.31 -10.78 16.80
N SER A 10 -15.38 -10.31 16.18
CA SER A 10 -15.35 -9.74 14.84
C SER A 10 -14.49 -8.48 14.93
N ILE A 11 -13.26 -8.56 14.43
CA ILE A 11 -12.46 -7.37 14.12
C ILE A 11 -13.12 -6.76 12.88
N CYS A 12 -14.18 -6.02 13.13
CA CYS A 12 -14.72 -5.09 12.17
C CYS A 12 -13.67 -3.99 12.02
N VAL A 13 -12.79 -4.08 11.03
CA VAL A 13 -12.13 -2.90 10.50
C VAL A 13 -13.29 -1.99 10.09
N MET A 14 -13.59 -1.02 10.94
CA MET A 14 -14.49 0.06 10.55
C MET A 14 -13.77 0.83 9.45
N LEU A 15 -13.94 0.39 8.20
CA LEU A 15 -14.07 1.29 7.09
C LEU A 15 -15.29 2.16 7.46
N LEU A 16 -15.05 3.26 8.15
CA LEU A 16 -16.05 4.30 8.25
C LEU A 16 -16.39 4.61 6.78
N PRO A 17 -17.61 4.31 6.32
CA PRO A 17 -17.96 4.71 4.98
C PRO A 17 -17.82 6.22 4.97
N PHE A 18 -16.89 6.75 4.18
CA PHE A 18 -17.03 8.12 3.73
C PHE A 18 -18.47 8.21 3.23
N PRO A 19 -19.26 9.17 3.70
CA PRO A 19 -20.58 9.35 3.13
C PRO A 19 -20.38 9.49 1.63
N ILE A 20 -20.81 8.49 0.87
CA ILE A 20 -20.89 8.60 -0.59
C ILE A 20 -21.89 9.72 -0.79
N ALA A 21 -21.38 10.87 -1.19
CA ALA A 21 -22.25 11.98 -1.56
C ALA A 21 -23.12 11.48 -2.71
N THR A 22 -24.36 11.20 -2.40
CA THR A 22 -25.36 10.74 -3.36
C THR A 22 -25.57 11.87 -4.35
N ASN A 23 -25.19 11.64 -5.61
CA ASN A 23 -25.58 12.41 -6.80
C ASN A 23 -25.16 13.88 -6.87
N ALA A 24 -23.85 14.16 -6.75
CA ALA A 24 -23.33 15.38 -7.36
C ALA A 24 -22.94 15.07 -8.82
N THR A 25 -23.66 15.56 -9.78
CA THR A 25 -23.38 15.47 -11.23
C THR A 25 -22.25 16.42 -11.65
N GLY A 26 -21.46 16.96 -10.72
CA GLY A 26 -20.35 17.88 -10.95
C GLY A 26 -18.99 17.22 -10.62
N GLY A 27 -17.97 17.50 -11.44
CA GLY A 27 -16.59 17.15 -11.14
C GLY A 27 -16.01 17.95 -9.98
N ARG A 28 -14.78 17.60 -9.54
CA ARG A 28 -14.02 18.40 -8.56
C ARG A 28 -13.79 19.82 -9.05
N THR A 29 -13.78 20.78 -8.13
CA THR A 29 -13.36 22.16 -8.44
C THR A 29 -11.84 22.23 -8.54
N VAL A 30 -11.31 22.80 -9.62
CA VAL A 30 -9.87 22.95 -9.83
C VAL A 30 -9.40 24.29 -9.23
N LEU A 31 -8.41 24.22 -8.35
CA LEU A 31 -7.81 25.37 -7.67
C LEU A 31 -6.34 25.52 -8.08
N TYR A 32 -5.94 26.74 -8.45
CA TYR A 32 -4.59 27.06 -8.90
C TYR A 32 -3.81 27.80 -7.82
N LEU A 33 -2.73 27.19 -7.34
CA LEU A 33 -1.82 27.75 -6.34
C LEU A 33 -0.97 28.92 -6.86
N ASP A 34 -0.93 29.14 -8.18
CA ASP A 34 -0.17 30.25 -8.77
C ASP A 34 -0.61 31.60 -8.22
N TYR A 35 -1.87 31.76 -7.89
CA TYR A 35 -2.45 33.03 -7.49
C TYR A 35 -2.55 33.25 -5.98
N GLY A 36 -2.54 32.22 -5.16
CA GLY A 36 -2.63 32.33 -3.72
C GLY A 36 -2.64 31.02 -2.97
N ASP A 37 -2.67 31.12 -1.65
CA ASP A 37 -2.86 29.96 -0.77
C ASP A 37 -4.28 29.39 -0.96
N VAL A 38 -4.41 28.08 -0.76
CA VAL A 38 -5.71 27.38 -0.76
C VAL A 38 -6.10 27.06 0.67
N LYS A 39 -7.31 27.45 1.07
CA LYS A 39 -7.90 27.07 2.36
C LYS A 39 -9.23 26.37 2.12
N ILE A 40 -9.42 25.24 2.80
CA ILE A 40 -10.60 24.39 2.69
C ILE A 40 -11.11 24.10 4.10
N GLY A 41 -12.39 24.34 4.32
CA GLY A 41 -13.05 24.08 5.59
C GLY A 41 -14.46 23.57 5.38
N ASP A 42 -15.14 23.20 6.46
CA ASP A 42 -16.53 22.75 6.43
C ASP A 42 -17.42 23.90 5.91
N GLY A 43 -18.01 23.69 4.74
CA GLY A 43 -18.82 24.69 4.05
C GLY A 43 -18.06 25.93 3.57
N THR A 44 -16.73 25.91 3.51
CA THR A 44 -15.92 27.04 3.07
C THR A 44 -14.77 26.62 2.15
N VAL A 45 -14.45 27.45 1.17
CA VAL A 45 -13.24 27.34 0.36
C VAL A 45 -12.72 28.75 0.02
N SER A 46 -11.41 28.86 -0.04
CA SER A 46 -10.73 30.07 -0.55
C SER A 46 -9.57 29.61 -1.41
N GLY A 47 -9.64 29.94 -2.68
CA GLY A 47 -8.65 29.59 -3.70
C GLY A 47 -8.89 30.40 -4.97
N TYR A 48 -8.30 29.97 -6.07
CA TYR A 48 -8.37 30.68 -7.34
C TYR A 48 -8.57 29.70 -8.49
N ASP A 49 -9.33 30.08 -9.50
CA ASP A 49 -9.47 29.32 -10.75
C ASP A 49 -8.28 29.54 -11.71
N ALA A 50 -8.36 28.99 -12.92
CA ALA A 50 -7.29 29.09 -13.94
C ALA A 50 -7.04 30.53 -14.42
N ASP A 51 -8.03 31.42 -14.31
CA ASP A 51 -7.96 32.82 -14.70
C ASP A 51 -7.54 33.73 -13.53
N GLY A 52 -7.27 33.14 -12.33
CA GLY A 52 -6.94 33.87 -11.09
C GLY A 52 -8.15 34.53 -10.44
N LYS A 53 -9.36 34.11 -10.76
CA LYS A 53 -10.57 34.59 -10.09
C LYS A 53 -10.77 33.83 -8.78
N PRO A 54 -11.19 34.52 -7.70
CA PRO A 54 -11.46 33.87 -6.43
C PRO A 54 -12.56 32.80 -6.56
N VAL A 55 -12.30 31.64 -5.93
CA VAL A 55 -13.26 30.55 -5.73
C VAL A 55 -13.62 30.52 -4.26
N THR A 56 -14.90 30.75 -3.96
CA THR A 56 -15.43 30.83 -2.58
C THR A 56 -16.61 29.87 -2.35
N GLU A 57 -17.13 29.27 -3.41
CA GLU A 57 -18.26 28.34 -3.33
C GLU A 57 -17.76 26.92 -3.06
N PRO A 58 -18.18 26.28 -1.95
CA PRO A 58 -17.81 24.93 -1.61
C PRO A 58 -18.31 23.91 -2.64
N ASN A 59 -17.47 22.88 -2.89
CA ASN A 59 -17.84 21.78 -3.76
C ASN A 59 -17.85 20.44 -2.99
N PRO A 60 -19.00 19.81 -2.81
CA PRO A 60 -19.11 18.53 -2.13
C PRO A 60 -18.40 17.37 -2.87
N CYS A 61 -18.10 17.53 -4.17
CA CYS A 61 -17.32 16.56 -4.95
C CYS A 61 -15.81 16.70 -4.71
N GLY A 62 -15.37 17.68 -3.93
CA GLY A 62 -13.97 17.91 -3.58
C GLY A 62 -13.24 18.83 -4.55
N TYR A 63 -11.92 18.82 -4.43
CA TYR A 63 -11.04 19.78 -5.09
C TYR A 63 -9.86 19.09 -5.76
N THR A 64 -9.44 19.63 -6.91
CA THR A 64 -8.13 19.34 -7.51
C THR A 64 -7.26 20.57 -7.34
N VAL A 65 -6.18 20.47 -6.57
CA VAL A 65 -5.21 21.56 -6.40
C VAL A 65 -4.03 21.34 -7.32
N THR A 66 -3.72 22.31 -8.16
CA THR A 66 -2.68 22.26 -9.18
C THR A 66 -1.93 23.58 -9.29
N GLN A 67 -0.93 23.64 -10.18
CA GLN A 67 -0.22 24.85 -10.59
C GLN A 67 0.07 24.80 -12.10
N SER A 68 0.21 25.97 -12.72
CA SER A 68 0.41 26.10 -14.17
C SER A 68 1.77 25.61 -14.62
N ASN A 69 2.81 25.85 -13.82
CA ASN A 69 4.17 25.47 -14.13
C ASN A 69 4.84 24.74 -12.94
N ARG A 70 4.85 23.40 -13.00
CA ARG A 70 5.44 22.55 -11.95
C ARG A 70 6.96 22.73 -11.75
N LEU A 71 7.67 23.32 -12.72
CA LEU A 71 9.11 23.57 -12.58
C LEU A 71 9.40 24.78 -11.69
N LYS A 72 8.40 25.67 -11.51
CA LYS A 72 8.52 26.84 -10.63
C LYS A 72 8.04 26.44 -9.23
N ALA A 73 8.92 26.53 -8.23
CA ALA A 73 8.53 26.38 -6.84
C ALA A 73 7.68 27.59 -6.39
N LEU A 74 6.56 27.29 -5.75
CA LEU A 74 5.63 28.30 -5.21
C LEU A 74 5.79 28.42 -3.70
N ASN A 75 5.88 29.66 -3.20
CA ASN A 75 5.79 29.94 -1.75
C ASN A 75 4.31 30.12 -1.35
N LYS A 76 3.51 29.10 -1.62
CA LYS A 76 2.09 29.03 -1.32
C LYS A 76 1.80 27.69 -0.65
N GLY A 77 0.67 27.58 0.06
CA GLY A 77 0.32 26.37 0.78
C GLY A 77 -1.15 26.02 0.68
N ILE A 78 -1.43 24.81 1.16
CA ILE A 78 -2.78 24.25 1.25
C ILE A 78 -3.08 24.03 2.74
N THR A 79 -4.19 24.57 3.22
CA THR A 79 -4.66 24.35 4.59
C THR A 79 -6.07 23.78 4.57
N VAL A 80 -6.25 22.67 5.28
CA VAL A 80 -7.57 22.12 5.59
C VAL A 80 -7.80 22.33 7.08
N ASP A 81 -8.77 23.18 7.44
CA ASP A 81 -8.95 23.61 8.81
C ASP A 81 -10.14 22.94 9.52
N SER A 82 -11.08 22.38 8.78
CA SER A 82 -12.24 21.66 9.33
C SER A 82 -12.89 20.76 8.27
N GLY A 83 -13.71 19.80 8.72
CA GLY A 83 -14.54 18.98 7.85
C GLY A 83 -13.83 17.76 7.22
N THR A 84 -14.56 17.09 6.34
CA THR A 84 -14.09 15.93 5.58
C THR A 84 -14.05 16.28 4.10
N HIS A 85 -12.89 16.07 3.47
CA HIS A 85 -12.65 16.52 2.11
C HIS A 85 -11.94 15.51 1.25
N ASP A 86 -12.39 15.43 -0.01
CA ASP A 86 -11.70 14.75 -1.11
C ASP A 86 -10.83 15.77 -1.86
N ILE A 87 -9.52 15.59 -1.82
CA ILE A 87 -8.56 16.49 -2.45
C ILE A 87 -7.63 15.69 -3.35
N GLU A 88 -7.52 16.11 -4.60
CA GLU A 88 -6.47 15.66 -5.50
C GLU A 88 -5.38 16.72 -5.57
N ILE A 89 -4.13 16.31 -5.41
CA ILE A 89 -2.98 17.17 -5.74
C ILE A 89 -2.35 16.69 -7.04
N LYS A 90 -2.10 17.64 -7.94
CA LYS A 90 -1.61 17.32 -9.28
C LYS A 90 -0.48 18.24 -9.72
N ASN A 91 0.71 17.65 -9.88
CA ASN A 91 1.90 18.34 -10.39
C ASN A 91 2.31 19.58 -9.58
N LEU A 92 2.19 19.52 -8.27
CA LEU A 92 2.57 20.62 -7.38
C LEU A 92 4.08 20.66 -7.12
N ASN A 93 4.61 21.87 -7.00
CA ASN A 93 5.95 22.16 -6.51
C ASN A 93 5.89 23.33 -5.51
N ILE A 94 5.81 22.99 -4.25
CA ILE A 94 5.71 23.95 -3.14
C ILE A 94 7.03 23.98 -2.38
N ALA A 95 7.55 25.17 -2.16
CA ALA A 95 8.67 25.42 -1.25
C ALA A 95 8.37 26.64 -0.38
N ARG A 96 8.08 26.39 0.90
CA ARG A 96 7.79 27.46 1.87
C ARG A 96 9.08 28.06 2.38
N ASN A 97 9.11 29.37 2.49
CA ASN A 97 10.30 30.15 2.87
C ASN A 97 10.27 30.61 4.32
N SER A 98 9.09 30.65 4.94
CA SER A 98 8.91 31.05 6.33
C SER A 98 8.98 29.83 7.25
N GLU A 99 9.61 29.98 8.41
CA GLU A 99 9.84 28.91 9.37
C GLU A 99 8.55 28.22 9.83
N ASN A 100 7.43 28.93 9.90
CA ASN A 100 6.15 28.47 10.41
C ASN A 100 5.13 28.15 9.31
N ASP A 101 5.54 28.07 8.06
CA ASP A 101 4.66 27.84 6.94
C ASP A 101 4.68 26.36 6.50
N SER A 102 3.51 25.72 6.49
CA SER A 102 3.34 24.39 5.94
C SER A 102 3.04 24.43 4.44
N ALA A 103 3.55 23.44 3.70
CA ALA A 103 3.18 23.25 2.30
C ALA A 103 1.76 22.68 2.17
N PHE A 104 1.44 21.70 3.01
CA PHE A 104 0.10 21.12 3.15
C PHE A 104 -0.16 20.85 4.64
N CYS A 105 -1.22 21.45 5.18
CA CYS A 105 -1.53 21.34 6.60
C CYS A 105 -2.98 20.92 6.82
N ILE A 106 -3.19 19.90 7.66
CA ILE A 106 -4.50 19.39 8.06
C ILE A 106 -4.65 19.66 9.55
N LEU A 107 -5.56 20.55 9.89
CA LEU A 107 -5.75 21.05 11.24
C LEU A 107 -6.93 20.42 11.95
N ASN A 108 -6.97 20.61 13.24
CA ASN A 108 -8.08 20.24 14.12
C ASN A 108 -8.48 18.76 13.99
N SER A 109 -9.75 18.50 13.80
CA SER A 109 -10.31 17.15 13.58
C SER A 109 -10.70 16.92 12.11
N SER A 110 -9.99 17.58 11.19
CA SER A 110 -10.25 17.44 9.76
C SER A 110 -9.85 16.05 9.27
N SER A 111 -10.58 15.55 8.27
CA SER A 111 -10.30 14.30 7.59
C SER A 111 -10.12 14.54 6.10
N VAL A 112 -8.99 14.08 5.56
CA VAL A 112 -8.66 14.28 4.14
C VAL A 112 -8.40 12.94 3.47
N ARG A 113 -9.09 12.70 2.35
CA ARG A 113 -8.68 11.72 1.35
C ARG A 113 -7.88 12.45 0.28
N LEU A 114 -6.60 12.14 0.18
CA LEU A 114 -5.65 12.78 -0.72
C LEU A 114 -5.31 11.86 -1.88
N THR A 115 -5.85 12.16 -3.06
CA THR A 115 -5.44 11.51 -4.30
C THR A 115 -4.18 12.19 -4.83
N VAL A 116 -3.11 11.43 -5.01
CA VAL A 116 -1.85 11.92 -5.57
C VAL A 116 -1.79 11.58 -7.05
N SER A 117 -1.75 12.61 -7.90
CA SER A 117 -1.67 12.49 -9.35
C SER A 117 -0.43 13.21 -9.89
N GLY A 118 0.28 12.57 -10.82
CA GLY A 118 1.52 13.13 -11.37
C GLY A 118 2.62 13.23 -10.32
N LYS A 119 3.48 14.25 -10.42
CA LYS A 119 4.65 14.43 -9.55
C LYS A 119 4.50 15.67 -8.67
N ASN A 120 4.43 15.46 -7.35
CA ASN A 120 4.23 16.51 -6.38
C ASN A 120 5.42 16.64 -5.44
N ARG A 121 5.84 17.85 -5.15
CA ARG A 121 6.85 18.19 -4.15
C ARG A 121 6.28 19.19 -3.17
N LEU A 122 6.30 18.82 -1.89
CA LEU A 122 5.78 19.61 -0.79
C LEU A 122 6.90 19.81 0.24
N ALA A 123 7.50 21.00 0.24
CA ALA A 123 8.56 21.39 1.16
C ALA A 123 8.08 22.48 2.09
N SER A 124 8.08 22.21 3.38
CA SER A 124 7.66 23.15 4.42
C SER A 124 8.82 23.90 5.04
N GLY A 125 8.50 24.95 5.79
CA GLY A 125 9.45 25.69 6.59
C GLY A 125 9.98 24.89 7.78
N THR A 126 10.86 25.53 8.55
CA THR A 126 11.71 24.88 9.56
C THR A 126 10.94 24.11 10.62
N TYR A 127 9.86 24.69 11.16
CA TYR A 127 9.10 24.10 12.27
C TYR A 127 7.84 23.34 11.85
N ARG A 128 7.68 23.08 10.56
CA ARG A 128 6.49 22.43 10.00
C ARG A 128 6.86 21.18 9.24
N ALA A 129 5.93 20.20 9.26
CA ALA A 129 6.08 19.01 8.42
C ALA A 129 5.77 19.31 6.95
N GLY A 130 6.40 18.58 6.04
CA GLY A 130 6.14 18.69 4.59
C GLY A 130 4.67 18.52 4.25
N VAL A 131 4.06 17.49 4.82
CA VAL A 131 2.60 17.31 4.93
C VAL A 131 2.29 17.20 6.41
N GLU A 132 1.66 18.23 6.97
CA GLU A 132 1.40 18.31 8.41
C GLU A 132 0.02 17.75 8.76
N ILE A 133 -0.01 16.82 9.72
CA ILE A 133 -1.22 16.18 10.22
C ILE A 133 -1.33 16.44 11.71
N SER A 134 -2.23 17.31 12.11
CA SER A 134 -2.47 17.58 13.52
C SER A 134 -2.96 16.34 14.27
N LEU A 135 -2.71 16.26 15.57
CA LEU A 135 -2.97 15.08 16.43
C LEU A 135 -4.38 14.48 16.29
N LYS A 136 -5.39 15.31 16.05
CA LYS A 136 -6.80 14.87 15.88
C LYS A 136 -7.23 14.75 14.43
N ALA A 137 -6.35 15.09 13.49
CA ALA A 137 -6.62 15.03 12.08
C ALA A 137 -6.34 13.63 11.52
N SER A 138 -6.95 13.35 10.38
CA SER A 138 -6.70 12.11 9.63
C SER A 138 -6.41 12.40 8.16
N LEU A 139 -5.46 11.65 7.62
CA LEU A 139 -5.07 11.70 6.23
C LEU A 139 -5.04 10.28 5.64
N THR A 140 -5.75 10.08 4.54
CA THR A 140 -5.64 8.89 3.71
C THR A 140 -5.00 9.28 2.37
N ILE A 141 -3.86 8.67 2.03
CA ILE A 141 -3.15 8.90 0.77
C ILE A 141 -3.42 7.74 -0.19
N GLU A 142 -3.79 8.07 -1.42
CA GLU A 142 -4.04 7.11 -2.49
C GLU A 142 -3.65 7.69 -3.86
N GLY A 143 -3.74 6.90 -4.92
CA GLY A 143 -3.45 7.31 -6.30
C GLY A 143 -2.13 6.73 -6.81
N GLY A 144 -1.89 6.89 -8.11
CA GLY A 144 -0.70 6.36 -8.80
C GLY A 144 0.45 7.37 -8.97
N GLY A 145 0.34 8.55 -8.36
CA GLY A 145 1.33 9.61 -8.49
C GLY A 145 2.51 9.48 -7.54
N ILE A 146 3.40 10.47 -7.61
CA ILE A 146 4.60 10.57 -6.80
C ILE A 146 4.48 11.77 -5.86
N LEU A 147 4.71 11.55 -4.57
CA LEU A 147 4.75 12.58 -3.53
C LEU A 147 6.15 12.64 -2.91
N TYR A 148 6.81 13.78 -3.03
CA TYR A 148 7.98 14.15 -2.25
C TYR A 148 7.52 15.11 -1.15
N ALA A 149 7.59 14.67 0.08
CA ALA A 149 7.27 15.48 1.25
C ALA A 149 8.51 15.67 2.12
N GLN A 150 8.89 16.89 2.39
CA GLN A 150 10.11 17.19 3.13
C GLN A 150 9.94 18.36 4.09
N SER A 151 10.68 18.32 5.18
CA SER A 151 10.87 19.43 6.10
C SER A 151 12.37 19.75 6.24
N THR A 152 12.69 20.89 6.78
CA THR A 152 14.08 21.26 7.11
C THR A 152 14.52 20.65 8.44
N ILE A 153 13.63 20.55 9.44
CA ILE A 153 13.93 20.03 10.78
C ILE A 153 12.92 18.96 11.22
N GLU A 154 11.65 19.11 10.85
CA GLU A 154 10.53 18.33 11.35
C GLU A 154 10.22 17.12 10.45
N ALA A 155 9.03 16.53 10.59
CA ALA A 155 8.66 15.35 9.81
C ALA A 155 8.49 15.67 8.31
N GLY A 156 8.81 14.70 7.44
CA GLY A 156 8.42 14.76 6.04
C GLY A 156 6.91 14.73 5.91
N ILE A 157 6.25 13.73 6.54
CA ILE A 157 4.80 13.63 6.67
C ILE A 157 4.47 13.37 8.13
N GLY A 158 3.64 14.23 8.75
CA GLY A 158 3.16 14.03 10.12
C GLY A 158 3.17 15.25 11.00
N GLY A 159 3.87 15.21 12.15
CA GLY A 159 3.91 16.30 13.12
C GLY A 159 4.92 17.39 12.79
N GLY A 160 4.56 18.64 13.09
CA GLY A 160 5.52 19.74 13.19
C GLY A 160 6.23 19.76 14.56
N ASN A 161 6.91 20.86 14.86
CA ASN A 161 7.69 21.01 16.11
C ASN A 161 6.86 20.77 17.37
N GLY A 162 7.28 19.85 18.20
CA GLY A 162 6.59 19.47 19.44
C GLY A 162 5.30 18.70 19.25
N HIS A 163 4.95 18.33 18.02
CA HIS A 163 3.66 17.70 17.73
C HIS A 163 3.80 16.24 17.29
N SER A 164 2.94 15.41 17.88
CA SER A 164 2.72 14.05 17.40
C SER A 164 1.95 14.06 16.08
N ASN A 165 2.18 13.04 15.25
CA ASN A 165 1.33 12.79 14.10
C ASN A 165 -0.10 12.41 14.55
N GLY A 166 -1.08 12.75 13.72
CA GLY A 166 -2.46 12.26 13.86
C GLY A 166 -2.61 10.83 13.35
N THR A 167 -3.65 10.60 12.55
CA THR A 167 -3.89 9.31 11.89
C THR A 167 -3.52 9.40 10.41
N LEU A 168 -2.61 8.57 9.97
CA LEU A 168 -2.18 8.45 8.57
C LEU A 168 -2.48 7.05 8.05
N THR A 169 -3.16 6.98 6.90
CA THR A 169 -3.35 5.74 6.14
C THR A 169 -2.78 5.93 4.74
N ILE A 170 -1.94 5.01 4.28
CA ILE A 170 -1.40 5.00 2.92
C ILE A 170 -1.92 3.77 2.22
N ASN A 171 -2.75 3.96 1.19
CA ASN A 171 -3.32 2.89 0.40
C ASN A 171 -2.50 2.57 -0.86
N SER A 172 -1.92 3.59 -1.48
CA SER A 172 -1.15 3.43 -2.73
C SER A 172 -0.30 4.67 -3.03
N GLY A 173 0.44 4.64 -4.14
CA GLY A 173 1.30 5.72 -4.62
C GLY A 173 2.78 5.50 -4.33
N THR A 174 3.62 6.37 -4.88
CA THR A 174 5.05 6.41 -4.59
C THR A 174 5.35 7.60 -3.69
N ILE A 175 5.81 7.35 -2.47
CA ILE A 175 6.01 8.36 -1.44
C ILE A 175 7.47 8.40 -1.02
N TYR A 176 8.07 9.58 -1.13
CA TYR A 176 9.37 9.92 -0.57
C TYR A 176 9.16 10.94 0.54
N ALA A 177 9.29 10.52 1.78
CA ALA A 177 9.12 11.36 2.95
C ALA A 177 10.45 11.53 3.66
N THR A 178 10.93 12.77 3.78
CA THR A 178 12.23 13.07 4.37
C THR A 178 12.07 14.07 5.49
N GLY A 179 12.46 13.69 6.71
CA GLY A 179 12.66 14.60 7.81
C GLY A 179 13.90 15.47 7.59
N GLY A 180 14.07 16.49 8.41
CA GLY A 180 15.22 17.37 8.27
C GLY A 180 16.54 16.61 8.51
N ILE A 181 17.51 16.73 7.61
CA ILE A 181 18.76 15.95 7.64
C ILE A 181 19.49 16.07 8.96
N ASP A 182 19.67 17.28 9.47
CA ASP A 182 20.26 17.57 10.78
C ASP A 182 19.19 17.75 11.87
N GLY A 183 17.95 17.31 11.58
CA GLY A 183 16.76 17.60 12.36
C GLY A 183 16.36 16.53 13.33
N TYR A 184 15.23 16.75 13.93
CA TYR A 184 14.68 15.95 15.03
C TYR A 184 13.44 15.14 14.63
N GLY A 185 12.84 15.48 13.49
CA GLY A 185 11.62 14.85 12.98
C GLY A 185 11.86 13.59 12.17
N THR A 186 10.80 12.90 11.91
CA THR A 186 10.78 11.61 11.20
C THR A 186 10.69 11.78 9.69
N GLY A 187 10.93 10.72 8.93
CA GLY A 187 10.44 10.62 7.56
C GLY A 187 8.92 10.68 7.55
N ILE A 188 8.27 9.74 8.28
CA ILE A 188 6.81 9.69 8.48
C ILE A 188 6.52 9.51 9.96
N GLY A 189 5.77 10.42 10.58
CA GLY A 189 5.37 10.31 11.97
C GLY A 189 5.49 11.59 12.77
N GLY A 190 6.12 11.57 13.95
CA GLY A 190 6.22 12.72 14.82
C GLY A 190 7.25 13.75 14.38
N GLY A 191 7.01 15.03 14.67
CA GLY A 191 8.04 16.06 14.65
C GLY A 191 8.98 15.93 15.85
N SER A 192 9.83 16.92 16.09
CA SER A 192 10.68 16.99 17.29
C SER A 192 9.84 16.77 18.54
N SER A 193 10.23 15.84 19.40
CA SER A 193 9.51 15.42 20.61
C SER A 193 8.05 14.94 20.38
N GLY A 194 7.67 14.67 19.14
CA GLY A 194 6.36 14.14 18.74
C GLY A 194 6.36 12.64 18.56
N SER A 195 5.34 11.94 19.06
CA SER A 195 5.11 10.52 18.84
C SER A 195 4.67 10.24 17.41
N GLY A 196 4.90 9.01 16.92
CA GLY A 196 4.48 8.54 15.59
C GLY A 196 2.98 8.60 15.32
N GLY A 197 2.15 8.69 16.37
CA GLY A 197 0.69 8.66 16.20
C GLY A 197 0.19 7.29 15.72
N THR A 198 -0.79 7.27 14.83
CA THR A 198 -1.29 6.04 14.21
C THR A 198 -0.98 6.04 12.72
N ILE A 199 -0.18 5.10 12.26
CA ILE A 199 0.25 4.99 10.87
C ILE A 199 -0.12 3.61 10.35
N THR A 200 -0.88 3.58 9.24
CA THR A 200 -1.26 2.34 8.56
C THR A 200 -0.80 2.40 7.10
N VAL A 201 -0.04 1.41 6.67
CA VAL A 201 0.38 1.22 5.29
C VAL A 201 -0.33 -0.01 4.73
N ASN A 202 -1.24 0.20 3.80
CA ASN A 202 -1.94 -0.87 3.11
C ASN A 202 -1.26 -1.23 1.78
N GLY A 203 -0.50 -0.30 1.18
CA GLY A 203 0.16 -0.52 -0.10
C GLY A 203 1.01 0.68 -0.52
N GLY A 204 1.49 0.63 -1.77
CA GLY A 204 2.34 1.67 -2.36
C GLY A 204 3.84 1.43 -2.15
N ASN A 205 4.63 2.37 -2.69
CA ASN A 205 6.08 2.39 -2.61
C ASN A 205 6.52 3.53 -1.70
N ILE A 206 7.03 3.20 -0.53
CA ILE A 206 7.31 4.18 0.52
C ILE A 206 8.78 4.18 0.86
N THR A 207 9.41 5.33 0.71
CA THR A 207 10.76 5.62 1.21
C THR A 207 10.64 6.70 2.26
N ALA A 208 10.93 6.36 3.51
CA ALA A 208 10.89 7.27 4.63
C ALA A 208 12.27 7.40 5.26
N VAL A 209 12.79 8.62 5.32
CA VAL A 209 14.11 8.92 5.88
C VAL A 209 13.96 9.91 7.03
N GLY A 210 14.35 9.52 8.23
CA GLY A 210 14.35 10.37 9.41
C GLY A 210 15.50 11.38 9.41
N GLY A 211 15.34 12.46 10.16
CA GLY A 211 16.43 13.36 10.54
C GLY A 211 17.37 12.66 11.52
N GLU A 212 18.50 13.31 11.88
CA GLU A 212 19.57 12.73 12.71
C GLU A 212 19.06 12.01 13.96
N TYR A 213 17.99 12.51 14.57
CA TYR A 213 17.42 11.98 15.81
C TYR A 213 16.01 11.37 15.65
N GLY A 214 15.44 11.43 14.45
CA GLY A 214 14.11 10.93 14.15
C GLY A 214 14.10 9.54 13.50
N ALA A 215 13.08 8.75 13.77
CA ALA A 215 12.88 7.48 13.10
C ALA A 215 12.59 7.67 11.60
N GLY A 216 12.84 6.62 10.79
CA GLY A 216 12.35 6.59 9.41
C GLY A 216 10.82 6.69 9.40
N ILE A 217 10.16 5.78 10.15
CA ILE A 217 8.72 5.80 10.42
C ILE A 217 8.51 5.67 11.93
N GLY A 218 7.83 6.63 12.54
CA GLY A 218 7.51 6.57 13.97
C GLY A 218 7.74 7.85 14.74
N GLY A 219 8.55 7.82 15.82
CA GLY A 219 8.78 8.94 16.74
C GLY A 219 9.92 9.86 16.32
N GLY A 220 9.74 11.17 16.57
CA GLY A 220 10.83 12.13 16.54
C GLY A 220 11.78 11.99 17.74
N MET A 221 12.76 12.87 17.87
CA MET A 221 13.68 12.88 19.01
C MET A 221 12.93 12.86 20.34
N LEU A 222 13.35 12.00 21.27
CA LEU A 222 12.78 11.81 22.62
C LEU A 222 11.34 11.24 22.63
N ALA A 223 10.84 10.76 21.50
CA ALA A 223 9.46 10.31 21.38
C ALA A 223 9.34 8.86 20.86
N GLY A 224 8.26 8.21 21.29
CA GLY A 224 7.99 6.82 20.92
C GLY A 224 7.39 6.65 19.51
N GLY A 225 7.52 5.45 18.98
CA GLY A 225 7.08 5.08 17.63
C GLY A 225 5.59 5.24 17.36
N GLY A 226 4.76 5.29 18.41
CA GLY A 226 3.30 5.27 18.24
C GLY A 226 2.79 3.88 17.87
N THR A 227 1.79 3.80 17.00
CA THR A 227 1.31 2.53 16.43
C THR A 227 1.54 2.53 14.93
N VAL A 228 2.35 1.61 14.46
CA VAL A 228 2.67 1.42 13.03
C VAL A 228 2.14 0.06 12.59
N THR A 229 1.23 0.04 11.61
CA THR A 229 0.70 -1.18 11.02
C THR A 229 1.04 -1.23 9.54
N ILE A 230 1.69 -2.30 9.08
CA ILE A 230 2.01 -2.53 7.67
C ILE A 230 1.27 -3.78 7.21
N ASN A 231 0.33 -3.60 6.30
CA ASN A 231 -0.49 -4.66 5.71
C ASN A 231 0.03 -5.09 4.33
N GLY A 232 0.77 -4.20 3.64
CA GLY A 232 1.25 -4.46 2.28
C GLY A 232 2.14 -3.34 1.75
N GLY A 233 2.47 -3.41 0.47
CA GLY A 233 3.35 -2.47 -0.21
C GLY A 233 4.85 -2.77 -0.01
N THR A 234 5.68 -1.88 -0.51
CA THR A 234 7.13 -1.92 -0.28
C THR A 234 7.53 -0.71 0.55
N VAL A 235 8.14 -0.95 1.69
CA VAL A 235 8.50 0.07 2.67
C VAL A 235 10.01 0.03 2.91
N THR A 236 10.68 1.13 2.62
CA THR A 236 12.06 1.37 3.06
C THR A 236 12.06 2.50 4.07
N ALA A 237 12.39 2.19 5.30
CA ALA A 237 12.41 3.14 6.40
C ALA A 237 13.83 3.24 6.97
N THR A 238 14.45 4.41 6.84
CA THR A 238 15.80 4.69 7.34
C THR A 238 15.71 5.68 8.49
N GLY A 239 16.09 5.25 9.67
CA GLY A 239 16.27 6.12 10.82
C GLY A 239 17.48 7.04 10.66
N GLY A 240 17.48 8.16 11.33
CA GLY A 240 18.64 9.00 11.42
C GLY A 240 19.80 8.36 12.21
N GLY A 241 20.88 9.07 12.41
CA GLY A 241 22.12 8.54 12.99
C GLY A 241 21.96 7.85 14.35
N LYS A 242 20.86 8.10 15.08
CA LYS A 242 20.59 7.56 16.42
C LYS A 242 19.17 7.04 16.63
N ALA A 243 18.42 6.85 15.58
CA ALA A 243 17.00 6.49 15.64
C ALA A 243 16.71 5.17 14.96
N ALA A 244 15.57 4.57 15.28
CA ALA A 244 15.10 3.35 14.65
C ALA A 244 14.72 3.57 13.18
N GLY A 245 14.82 2.51 12.37
CA GLY A 245 14.24 2.51 11.04
C GLY A 245 12.72 2.68 11.13
N ILE A 246 12.07 1.79 11.92
CA ILE A 246 10.65 1.90 12.29
C ILE A 246 10.55 1.83 13.80
N GLY A 247 9.97 2.84 14.44
CA GLY A 247 9.81 2.86 15.89
C GLY A 247 10.19 4.16 16.53
N GLY A 248 11.03 4.13 17.59
CA GLY A 248 11.41 5.30 18.38
C GLY A 248 12.47 6.17 17.73
N GLY A 249 12.38 7.49 17.94
CA GLY A 249 13.50 8.39 17.75
C GLY A 249 14.57 8.21 18.84
N PHE A 250 15.63 9.02 18.80
CA PHE A 250 16.66 9.00 19.86
C PHE A 250 16.02 9.10 21.25
N SER A 251 16.37 8.19 22.14
CA SER A 251 15.80 8.00 23.48
C SER A 251 14.29 7.68 23.50
N GLY A 252 13.66 7.42 22.36
CA GLY A 252 12.26 7.01 22.25
C GLY A 252 12.07 5.50 22.24
N ASN A 253 10.95 5.03 22.80
CA ASN A 253 10.57 3.62 22.71
C ASN A 253 10.02 3.24 21.35
N GLY A 254 10.05 1.93 21.00
CA GLY A 254 9.61 1.43 19.70
C GLY A 254 8.13 1.59 19.40
N GLY A 255 7.32 1.80 20.44
CA GLY A 255 5.86 1.82 20.28
C GLY A 255 5.29 0.43 19.98
N THR A 256 4.24 0.37 19.18
CA THR A 256 3.62 -0.88 18.73
C THR A 256 3.84 -1.03 17.23
N VAL A 257 4.48 -2.11 16.80
CA VAL A 257 4.73 -2.38 15.39
C VAL A 257 4.06 -3.70 14.99
N ILE A 258 3.14 -3.61 14.03
CA ILE A 258 2.38 -4.74 13.49
C ILE A 258 2.71 -4.87 12.02
N ILE A 259 3.20 -6.04 11.59
CA ILE A 259 3.48 -6.33 10.19
C ILE A 259 2.70 -7.58 9.78
N ASN A 260 1.74 -7.38 8.86
CA ASN A 260 0.89 -8.44 8.32
C ASN A 260 1.33 -8.86 6.92
N GLY A 261 2.09 -8.02 6.22
CA GLY A 261 2.54 -8.28 4.86
C GLY A 261 3.39 -7.13 4.31
N GLY A 262 3.71 -7.22 3.03
CA GLY A 262 4.58 -6.28 2.36
C GLY A 262 6.06 -6.67 2.41
N SER A 263 6.89 -5.97 1.63
CA SER A 263 8.34 -6.01 1.75
C SER A 263 8.80 -4.83 2.59
N VAL A 264 9.39 -5.11 3.76
CA VAL A 264 9.74 -4.06 4.72
C VAL A 264 11.24 -4.10 4.99
N LYS A 265 11.94 -3.05 4.57
CA LYS A 265 13.36 -2.82 4.88
C LYS A 265 13.48 -1.68 5.89
N ALA A 266 13.90 -1.99 7.08
CA ALA A 266 14.15 -1.01 8.12
C ALA A 266 15.66 -0.91 8.40
N ILE A 267 16.20 0.31 8.38
CA ILE A 267 17.62 0.60 8.57
C ILE A 267 17.73 1.55 9.76
N ALA A 268 18.47 1.13 10.78
CA ALA A 268 18.68 1.93 11.99
C ALA A 268 19.93 2.78 11.92
N GLY A 269 19.95 3.83 12.73
CA GLY A 269 21.15 4.53 13.13
C GLY A 269 21.94 3.77 14.20
N THR A 270 23.10 4.32 14.59
CA THR A 270 24.01 3.70 15.55
C THR A 270 23.36 3.50 16.91
N GLY A 271 23.36 2.26 17.39
CA GLY A 271 22.85 1.89 18.71
C GLY A 271 21.32 1.90 18.83
N ALA A 272 20.60 1.96 17.70
CA ALA A 272 19.16 1.84 17.64
C ALA A 272 18.75 0.51 16.99
N ASP A 273 17.49 0.10 17.17
CA ASP A 273 16.93 -1.08 16.54
C ASP A 273 16.47 -0.77 15.10
N SER A 274 16.62 -1.72 14.18
CA SER A 274 16.04 -1.57 12.84
C SER A 274 14.53 -1.36 12.95
N ILE A 275 13.87 -2.21 13.75
CA ILE A 275 12.47 -2.01 14.18
C ILE A 275 12.45 -2.12 15.69
N GLY A 276 12.06 -1.04 16.37
CA GLY A 276 12.03 -1.00 17.82
C GLY A 276 12.48 0.34 18.40
N ASN A 277 13.35 0.28 19.39
CA ASN A 277 13.79 1.43 20.14
C ASN A 277 14.83 2.27 19.39
N GLY A 278 14.78 3.58 19.60
CA GLY A 278 15.89 4.46 19.27
C GLY A 278 17.07 4.25 20.25
N SER A 279 18.26 4.70 19.85
CA SER A 279 19.44 4.59 20.71
C SER A 279 19.23 5.32 22.04
N ASN A 280 19.87 4.82 23.11
CA ASN A 280 19.73 5.34 24.48
C ASN A 280 18.30 5.20 25.09
N CYS A 281 17.40 4.44 24.49
CA CYS A 281 16.15 4.06 25.14
C CYS A 281 16.41 2.97 26.19
N LYS A 282 15.76 3.08 27.34
CA LYS A 282 15.90 2.14 28.46
C LYS A 282 14.70 1.21 28.62
N THR A 283 13.65 1.45 27.85
CA THR A 283 12.44 0.63 27.90
C THR A 283 12.63 -0.58 27.01
N GLU A 284 12.21 -1.73 27.47
CA GLU A 284 12.21 -2.94 26.62
C GLU A 284 11.18 -2.79 25.50
N PHE A 285 11.56 -3.17 24.28
CA PHE A 285 10.66 -3.21 23.15
C PHE A 285 9.88 -4.54 23.15
N GLY A 286 8.57 -4.45 22.99
CA GLY A 286 7.69 -5.62 23.06
C GLY A 286 7.78 -6.57 21.86
N GLY A 287 8.65 -6.27 20.87
CA GLY A 287 8.78 -7.06 19.65
C GLY A 287 7.82 -6.65 18.52
N ILE A 288 7.97 -7.35 17.40
CA ILE A 288 7.17 -7.16 16.20
C ILE A 288 6.16 -8.29 16.13
N HIS A 289 4.91 -7.97 15.88
CA HIS A 289 3.82 -8.94 15.85
C HIS A 289 2.99 -8.77 14.58
N ASN A 290 2.27 -9.81 14.17
CA ASN A 290 1.18 -9.70 13.22
C ASN A 290 -0.15 -9.36 13.94
N SER A 291 -1.22 -9.15 13.18
CA SER A 291 -2.54 -8.81 13.75
C SER A 291 -3.18 -9.96 14.54
N LYS A 292 -2.68 -11.19 14.41
CA LYS A 292 -3.07 -12.34 15.24
C LYS A 292 -2.38 -12.31 16.60
N GLY A 293 -1.40 -11.42 16.82
CA GLY A 293 -0.57 -11.34 18.02
C GLY A 293 0.63 -12.28 18.01
N ASN A 294 0.91 -12.98 16.92
CA ASN A 294 2.09 -13.84 16.79
C ASN A 294 3.34 -12.98 16.58
N ALA A 295 4.43 -13.32 17.25
CA ALA A 295 5.73 -12.71 16.99
C ALA A 295 6.17 -13.03 15.55
N VAL A 296 6.72 -12.05 14.84
CA VAL A 296 7.24 -12.21 13.50
C VAL A 296 8.72 -11.88 13.43
N THR A 297 9.44 -12.60 12.56
CA THR A 297 10.84 -12.38 12.26
C THR A 297 11.05 -12.07 10.79
N MET A 298 12.16 -11.42 10.47
CA MET A 298 12.46 -11.06 9.10
C MET A 298 13.04 -12.25 8.34
N LEU A 299 12.44 -12.54 7.17
CA LEU A 299 12.96 -13.45 6.18
C LEU A 299 13.40 -12.64 4.95
N THR A 300 14.64 -12.84 4.51
CA THR A 300 15.14 -12.24 3.27
C THR A 300 15.02 -13.24 2.13
N VAL A 301 14.32 -12.87 1.08
CA VAL A 301 14.14 -13.68 -0.11
C VAL A 301 14.83 -12.98 -1.28
N PRO A 302 15.92 -13.52 -1.83
CA PRO A 302 16.57 -12.97 -3.01
C PRO A 302 15.68 -13.20 -4.24
N LEU A 303 15.12 -12.13 -4.76
CA LEU A 303 14.28 -12.13 -5.96
C LEU A 303 14.70 -10.98 -6.85
N THR A 304 15.10 -11.30 -8.05
CA THR A 304 15.41 -10.34 -9.13
C THR A 304 14.44 -10.55 -10.29
N ASP A 305 14.34 -9.57 -11.16
CA ASP A 305 13.57 -9.65 -12.41
C ASP A 305 12.07 -9.94 -12.25
N PHE A 306 11.46 -9.51 -11.17
CA PHE A 306 10.02 -9.66 -10.97
C PHE A 306 9.24 -8.37 -11.30
N LYS A 307 8.02 -8.55 -11.75
CA LYS A 307 7.07 -7.48 -12.09
C LYS A 307 6.18 -7.12 -10.90
N ALA A 308 5.71 -8.14 -10.19
CA ALA A 308 4.83 -7.97 -9.03
C ALA A 308 4.90 -9.19 -8.11
N VAL A 309 4.66 -8.99 -6.83
CA VAL A 309 4.52 -10.04 -5.83
C VAL A 309 3.22 -9.83 -5.07
N TYR A 310 2.45 -10.88 -4.90
CA TYR A 310 1.21 -10.88 -4.13
C TYR A 310 1.37 -11.82 -2.95
N GLN A 311 1.04 -11.36 -1.76
CA GLN A 311 1.15 -12.13 -0.53
C GLN A 311 -0.24 -12.50 -0.02
N ASN A 312 -0.35 -13.73 0.53
CA ASN A 312 -1.48 -14.17 1.32
C ASN A 312 -2.85 -13.75 0.74
N GLU A 313 -3.04 -13.96 -0.57
CA GLU A 313 -4.34 -13.79 -1.23
C GLU A 313 -4.95 -12.37 -1.16
N ILE A 314 -4.21 -11.39 -0.67
CA ILE A 314 -4.63 -10.00 -0.75
C ILE A 314 -4.44 -9.53 -2.19
N GLU A 315 -5.43 -9.84 -3.01
CA GLU A 315 -5.42 -9.68 -4.47
C GLU A 315 -5.23 -8.25 -4.96
N ASN A 316 -5.41 -7.26 -4.10
CA ASN A 316 -5.51 -5.88 -4.53
C ASN A 316 -4.27 -5.03 -4.30
N GLN A 317 -3.20 -5.58 -3.71
CA GLN A 317 -2.02 -4.79 -3.40
C GLN A 317 -0.72 -5.55 -3.64
N PRO A 318 -0.19 -5.49 -4.87
CA PRO A 318 1.10 -6.10 -5.15
C PRO A 318 2.21 -5.39 -4.37
N ILE A 319 3.17 -6.17 -3.90
CA ILE A 319 4.49 -5.62 -3.57
C ILE A 319 5.15 -5.31 -4.91
N THR A 320 5.30 -4.05 -5.23
CA THR A 320 5.89 -3.67 -6.52
C THR A 320 7.41 -3.66 -6.43
N ALA A 321 8.09 -4.06 -7.51
CA ALA A 321 9.53 -3.90 -7.67
C ALA A 321 9.90 -2.42 -7.79
N GLY A 322 11.14 -2.07 -7.52
CA GLY A 322 11.69 -0.73 -7.77
C GLY A 322 12.02 0.03 -6.50
N HIS A 323 12.52 -0.65 -5.51
CA HIS A 323 13.04 -0.05 -4.28
C HIS A 323 14.56 -0.12 -4.19
N ALA A 324 15.11 0.62 -3.21
CA ALA A 324 16.53 0.80 -2.97
C ALA A 324 17.35 -0.49 -2.79
N ASP A 325 16.71 -1.63 -2.85
CA ASP A 325 17.33 -2.96 -2.87
C ASP A 325 16.56 -3.84 -3.85
N ASP A 326 16.93 -3.73 -5.11
CA ASP A 326 16.29 -4.45 -6.21
C ASP A 326 16.62 -5.97 -6.19
N GLU A 327 17.43 -6.42 -5.22
CA GLU A 327 17.90 -7.80 -5.13
C GLU A 327 17.10 -8.67 -4.17
N ASN A 328 16.38 -8.06 -3.21
CA ASN A 328 15.73 -8.80 -2.14
C ASN A 328 14.33 -8.28 -1.78
N LEU A 329 13.48 -9.20 -1.37
CA LEU A 329 12.25 -8.93 -0.61
C LEU A 329 12.47 -9.27 0.86
N TYR A 330 11.87 -8.49 1.74
CA TYR A 330 11.98 -8.62 3.19
C TYR A 330 10.60 -8.89 3.77
N PHE A 331 10.33 -10.16 4.07
CA PHE A 331 9.07 -10.59 4.68
C PHE A 331 9.21 -10.69 6.20
N TYR A 332 8.25 -10.18 6.93
CA TYR A 332 8.11 -10.43 8.36
C TYR A 332 7.02 -11.47 8.55
N THR A 333 7.40 -12.63 9.04
CA THR A 333 6.52 -13.80 9.08
C THR A 333 6.69 -14.54 10.39
N ASP A 334 5.65 -15.27 10.82
CA ASP A 334 5.67 -16.16 11.96
C ASP A 334 6.05 -17.59 11.56
N SER A 335 5.84 -18.55 12.44
CA SER A 335 6.09 -19.95 12.17
C SER A 335 5.05 -20.63 11.29
N GLU A 336 3.93 -19.96 11.02
CA GLU A 336 2.92 -20.45 10.08
C GLU A 336 3.39 -20.20 8.65
N TYR A 337 3.15 -21.16 7.77
CA TYR A 337 3.44 -20.97 6.36
C TYR A 337 2.51 -19.96 5.72
N SER A 338 3.11 -19.09 4.94
CA SER A 338 2.44 -18.13 4.07
C SER A 338 2.84 -18.39 2.62
N LEU A 339 2.00 -17.93 1.69
CA LEU A 339 2.25 -18.05 0.26
C LEU A 339 2.47 -16.69 -0.37
N ALA A 340 3.37 -16.62 -1.32
CA ALA A 340 3.52 -15.48 -2.22
C ALA A 340 3.48 -15.95 -3.67
N THR A 341 2.76 -15.21 -4.50
CA THR A 341 2.73 -15.39 -5.96
C THR A 341 3.61 -14.32 -6.58
N VAL A 342 4.64 -14.72 -7.30
CA VAL A 342 5.62 -13.84 -7.91
C VAL A 342 5.45 -13.85 -9.42
N TYR A 343 5.12 -12.72 -10.00
CA TYR A 343 5.08 -12.52 -11.45
C TYR A 343 6.43 -12.00 -11.91
N MET A 344 7.09 -12.78 -12.75
CA MET A 344 8.40 -12.44 -13.31
C MET A 344 8.27 -11.53 -14.53
N ASN A 345 9.33 -10.80 -14.87
CA ASN A 345 9.34 -9.94 -16.05
C ASN A 345 9.31 -10.71 -17.38
N ASP A 346 9.73 -11.98 -17.36
CA ASP A 346 9.71 -12.90 -18.50
C ASP A 346 8.34 -13.56 -18.75
N GLY A 347 7.33 -13.18 -17.96
CA GLY A 347 5.98 -13.74 -18.03
C GLY A 347 5.74 -14.96 -17.12
N ASN A 348 6.80 -15.50 -16.53
CA ASN A 348 6.69 -16.64 -15.62
C ASN A 348 6.05 -16.24 -14.28
N VAL A 349 5.43 -17.20 -13.60
CA VAL A 349 4.85 -17.05 -12.26
C VAL A 349 5.48 -18.09 -11.33
N LYS A 350 5.96 -17.65 -10.18
CA LYS A 350 6.51 -18.51 -9.13
C LYS A 350 5.61 -18.47 -7.90
N PHE A 351 5.56 -19.61 -7.19
CA PHE A 351 4.93 -19.68 -5.89
C PHE A 351 5.98 -19.92 -4.82
N LEU A 352 5.99 -19.08 -3.82
CA LEU A 352 6.88 -19.22 -2.67
C LEU A 352 6.04 -19.57 -1.45
N ARG A 353 6.37 -20.68 -0.82
CA ARG A 353 5.93 -21.01 0.53
C ARG A 353 7.01 -20.57 1.51
N TYR A 354 6.64 -19.79 2.50
CA TYR A 354 7.62 -19.22 3.42
C TYR A 354 7.07 -19.09 4.84
N ASN A 355 7.98 -19.14 5.80
CA ASN A 355 7.73 -18.83 7.21
C ASN A 355 9.01 -18.29 7.86
N SER A 356 9.02 -18.15 9.20
CA SER A 356 10.21 -17.67 9.93
C SER A 356 11.46 -18.52 9.73
N ASP A 357 11.33 -19.79 9.35
CA ASP A 357 12.44 -20.74 9.21
C ASP A 357 13.04 -20.73 7.81
N GLY A 358 12.34 -20.18 6.82
CA GLY A 358 12.83 -20.08 5.46
C GLY A 358 11.73 -20.05 4.40
N TYR A 359 12.14 -20.23 3.15
CA TYR A 359 11.23 -20.31 2.02
C TYR A 359 11.64 -21.41 1.06
N GLU A 360 10.67 -21.87 0.28
CA GLU A 360 10.87 -22.80 -0.82
C GLU A 360 9.99 -22.38 -2.00
N GLU A 361 10.45 -22.68 -3.20
CA GLU A 361 9.60 -22.63 -4.40
C GLU A 361 8.76 -23.90 -4.40
N VAL A 362 7.47 -23.75 -4.11
CA VAL A 362 6.61 -24.90 -3.79
C VAL A 362 5.91 -25.54 -4.98
N PHE A 363 6.04 -24.95 -6.11
CA PHE A 363 5.56 -25.54 -7.33
C PHE A 363 6.72 -25.64 -8.30
N PRO A 364 7.01 -26.84 -8.88
CA PRO A 364 7.91 -26.85 -10.00
C PRO A 364 7.16 -26.01 -11.00
N TYR A 365 7.66 -24.90 -11.19
CA TYR A 365 7.12 -23.93 -12.05
C TYR A 365 6.99 -24.58 -13.43
N THR A 366 5.84 -25.17 -13.66
CA THR A 366 5.39 -25.42 -15.02
C THR A 366 4.59 -24.19 -15.37
N GLU A 367 4.90 -23.55 -16.44
CA GLU A 367 4.29 -22.35 -17.03
C GLU A 367 2.75 -22.38 -17.11
N ARG A 368 2.09 -23.30 -16.44
CA ARG A 368 0.76 -23.76 -16.75
C ARG A 368 -0.25 -23.72 -15.61
N CYS A 369 0.19 -23.41 -14.38
CA CYS A 369 -0.72 -23.31 -13.24
C CYS A 369 -0.46 -22.04 -12.46
N VAL A 370 -1.51 -21.36 -12.06
CA VAL A 370 -1.46 -20.15 -11.24
C VAL A 370 -2.44 -20.32 -10.08
N ARG A 371 -1.98 -20.05 -8.84
CA ARG A 371 -2.88 -19.98 -7.71
C ARG A 371 -3.33 -18.55 -7.48
N ILE A 372 -4.63 -18.36 -7.32
CA ILE A 372 -5.24 -17.08 -7.02
C ILE A 372 -6.21 -17.26 -5.89
N GLY A 373 -5.92 -16.66 -4.76
CA GLY A 373 -6.66 -16.93 -3.57
C GLY A 373 -6.55 -18.40 -3.20
N GLU A 374 -7.65 -19.06 -2.90
CA GLU A 374 -7.72 -20.49 -2.66
C GLU A 374 -7.86 -21.30 -3.95
N ASN A 375 -8.10 -20.65 -5.08
CA ASN A 375 -8.30 -21.33 -6.36
C ASN A 375 -6.98 -21.59 -7.08
N LEU A 376 -6.85 -22.81 -7.63
CA LEU A 376 -5.79 -23.18 -8.55
C LEU A 376 -6.33 -23.13 -9.98
N VAL A 377 -5.73 -22.30 -10.81
CA VAL A 377 -6.07 -22.21 -12.25
C VAL A 377 -5.09 -23.07 -13.02
N VAL A 378 -5.59 -24.02 -13.79
CA VAL A 378 -4.79 -24.92 -14.61
C VAL A 378 -5.08 -24.72 -16.10
N PRO A 379 -4.15 -25.05 -17.01
CA PRO A 379 -4.40 -25.02 -18.45
C PRO A 379 -5.45 -26.04 -18.84
N TYR A 380 -6.19 -25.72 -19.90
CA TYR A 380 -7.14 -26.65 -20.50
C TYR A 380 -6.45 -27.93 -21.00
N GLY A 381 -7.03 -29.08 -20.69
CA GLY A 381 -6.63 -30.38 -21.20
C GLY A 381 -5.29 -30.91 -20.70
N GLU A 382 -4.62 -30.25 -19.79
CA GLU A 382 -3.34 -30.67 -19.24
C GLU A 382 -3.40 -30.89 -17.75
N ALA A 383 -3.04 -32.09 -17.31
CA ALA A 383 -2.79 -32.33 -15.89
C ALA A 383 -1.44 -31.77 -15.50
N PRO A 384 -1.36 -30.78 -14.56
CA PRO A 384 -0.09 -30.35 -14.02
C PRO A 384 0.60 -31.54 -13.34
N THR A 385 1.88 -31.72 -13.62
CA THR A 385 2.70 -32.70 -12.93
C THR A 385 2.98 -32.21 -11.52
N ALA A 386 2.64 -33.03 -10.52
CA ALA A 386 2.99 -32.73 -9.14
C ALA A 386 4.49 -32.67 -8.96
N ALA A 387 4.95 -31.65 -8.22
CA ALA A 387 6.28 -31.65 -7.67
C ALA A 387 6.41 -32.63 -6.52
N GLU A 388 7.64 -32.92 -6.15
CA GLU A 388 7.92 -33.73 -4.98
C GLU A 388 7.27 -33.07 -3.75
N GLY A 389 6.35 -33.78 -3.11
CA GLY A 389 5.57 -33.29 -1.97
C GLY A 389 4.15 -32.76 -2.30
N TYR A 390 3.79 -32.64 -3.56
CA TYR A 390 2.45 -32.24 -3.98
C TYR A 390 1.75 -33.37 -4.73
N THR A 391 0.55 -33.68 -4.30
CA THR A 391 -0.30 -34.62 -5.01
C THR A 391 -1.35 -33.83 -5.77
N LEU A 392 -1.26 -33.84 -7.08
CA LEU A 392 -2.31 -33.35 -7.95
C LEU A 392 -2.99 -34.58 -8.55
N GLN A 393 -4.20 -34.87 -8.14
CA GLN A 393 -4.99 -35.95 -8.72
C GLN A 393 -6.03 -35.34 -9.62
N ILE A 394 -6.12 -35.89 -10.83
CA ILE A 394 -7.14 -35.56 -11.79
C ILE A 394 -7.95 -36.81 -12.03
N GLU A 395 -9.00 -36.98 -11.26
CA GLU A 395 -10.03 -37.99 -11.55
C GLU A 395 -11.34 -37.27 -11.80
N ASN A 396 -11.92 -37.42 -12.95
CA ASN A 396 -13.21 -36.84 -13.31
C ASN A 396 -13.32 -35.34 -13.08
N LYS A 397 -12.25 -34.58 -13.38
CA LYS A 397 -12.11 -33.15 -13.17
C LYS A 397 -11.94 -32.74 -11.70
N SER A 398 -11.55 -33.62 -10.82
CA SER A 398 -11.23 -33.32 -9.44
C SER A 398 -9.73 -33.30 -9.25
N TYR A 399 -9.23 -32.22 -8.66
CA TYR A 399 -7.82 -32.06 -8.37
C TYR A 399 -7.61 -31.89 -6.88
N ARG A 400 -6.52 -32.44 -6.36
CA ARG A 400 -6.08 -32.17 -5.01
C ARG A 400 -4.65 -31.67 -5.04
N LEU A 401 -4.39 -30.58 -4.35
CA LEU A 401 -3.08 -30.00 -4.23
C LEU A 401 -2.76 -29.86 -2.74
N ASP A 402 -1.68 -30.49 -2.29
CA ASP A 402 -1.19 -30.38 -0.92
C ASP A 402 -0.10 -29.30 -0.86
N TYR A 403 -0.34 -28.22 -0.15
CA TYR A 403 0.64 -27.15 0.09
C TYR A 403 1.25 -27.24 1.49
N ASN A 404 0.54 -27.83 2.46
CA ASN A 404 0.91 -27.84 3.86
C ASN A 404 0.70 -29.18 4.54
N GLY A 405 0.58 -30.28 3.78
CA GLY A 405 -0.02 -31.51 4.27
C GLY A 405 -1.56 -31.43 4.33
N SER A 406 -2.17 -30.35 3.82
CA SER A 406 -3.62 -30.17 3.69
C SER A 406 -3.99 -30.19 2.21
N CYS A 407 -5.01 -30.96 1.85
CA CYS A 407 -5.50 -31.04 0.48
C CYS A 407 -6.47 -29.91 0.19
N ILE A 408 -6.32 -29.26 -0.95
CA ILE A 408 -7.33 -28.36 -1.50
C ILE A 408 -8.46 -29.21 -2.08
N ASP A 409 -9.69 -28.85 -1.79
CA ASP A 409 -10.85 -29.56 -2.31
C ASP A 409 -11.02 -29.28 -3.82
N SER A 410 -11.59 -30.24 -4.54
CA SER A 410 -11.79 -30.15 -6.01
C SER A 410 -12.65 -28.96 -6.43
N SER A 411 -13.53 -28.48 -5.56
CA SER A 411 -14.35 -27.28 -5.79
C SER A 411 -13.55 -25.98 -5.87
N GLU A 412 -12.29 -26.00 -5.43
CA GLU A 412 -11.40 -24.81 -5.40
C GLU A 412 -10.50 -24.73 -6.63
N ILE A 413 -10.59 -25.70 -7.53
CA ILE A 413 -9.79 -25.76 -8.75
C ILE A 413 -10.64 -25.33 -9.94
N VAL A 414 -10.12 -24.38 -10.70
CA VAL A 414 -10.72 -23.92 -11.94
C VAL A 414 -9.76 -24.15 -13.10
N GLU A 415 -10.29 -24.60 -14.22
CA GLU A 415 -9.50 -24.80 -15.42
C GLU A 415 -9.41 -23.50 -16.22
N ARG A 416 -8.23 -23.23 -16.77
CA ARG A 416 -8.04 -22.10 -17.67
C ARG A 416 -8.90 -22.31 -18.92
N GLY A 417 -9.66 -21.30 -19.29
CA GLY A 417 -10.65 -21.39 -20.35
C GLY A 417 -12.10 -21.52 -19.84
N ASP A 418 -12.31 -22.00 -18.62
CA ASP A 418 -13.62 -21.96 -17.96
C ASP A 418 -13.77 -20.60 -17.27
N VAL A 419 -14.09 -19.59 -18.07
CA VAL A 419 -14.09 -18.18 -17.65
C VAL A 419 -15.25 -17.88 -16.72
N ASN A 420 -16.39 -18.56 -16.90
CA ASN A 420 -17.58 -18.42 -16.07
C ASN A 420 -17.60 -19.33 -14.83
N ARG A 421 -16.65 -20.28 -14.74
CA ARG A 421 -16.49 -21.25 -13.64
C ARG A 421 -17.69 -22.20 -13.47
N ASP A 422 -18.35 -22.57 -14.53
CA ASP A 422 -19.47 -23.50 -14.49
C ASP A 422 -19.05 -24.96 -14.72
N GLY A 423 -17.76 -25.20 -14.96
CA GLY A 423 -17.18 -26.50 -15.23
C GLY A 423 -17.37 -26.99 -16.66
N SER A 424 -17.75 -26.10 -17.56
CA SER A 424 -17.92 -26.39 -18.99
C SER A 424 -17.03 -25.45 -19.81
N PHE A 425 -16.62 -25.86 -20.98
CA PHE A 425 -15.94 -25.03 -21.95
C PHE A 425 -16.90 -24.80 -23.11
N ASP A 426 -17.44 -23.59 -23.22
CA ASP A 426 -18.42 -23.28 -24.23
C ASP A 426 -18.34 -21.85 -24.76
N GLY A 427 -19.32 -21.49 -25.61
CA GLY A 427 -19.35 -20.15 -26.21
C GLY A 427 -19.52 -19.00 -25.22
N MET A 428 -19.96 -19.27 -23.98
CA MET A 428 -20.08 -18.24 -22.94
C MET A 428 -18.72 -17.83 -22.43
N ASP A 429 -17.76 -18.75 -22.34
CA ASP A 429 -16.38 -18.44 -21.94
C ASP A 429 -15.71 -17.53 -22.95
N ALA A 430 -15.89 -17.78 -24.23
CA ALA A 430 -15.38 -16.90 -25.29
C ALA A 430 -15.99 -15.49 -25.21
N VAL A 431 -17.30 -15.39 -24.92
CA VAL A 431 -17.98 -14.09 -24.73
C VAL A 431 -17.43 -13.33 -23.53
N LEU A 432 -17.17 -14.01 -22.41
CA LEU A 432 -16.59 -13.39 -21.23
C LEU A 432 -15.12 -12.98 -21.45
N ALA A 433 -14.34 -13.79 -22.16
CA ALA A 433 -12.99 -13.43 -22.57
C ALA A 433 -12.98 -12.18 -23.47
N GLU A 434 -13.93 -12.06 -24.38
CA GLU A 434 -14.11 -10.83 -25.19
C GLU A 434 -14.44 -9.62 -24.32
N CYS A 435 -15.24 -9.80 -23.28
CA CYS A 435 -15.50 -8.74 -22.30
C CYS A 435 -14.25 -8.31 -21.54
N VAL A 436 -13.37 -9.24 -21.19
CA VAL A 436 -12.06 -8.95 -20.56
C VAL A 436 -11.15 -8.23 -21.56
N ALA A 437 -11.01 -8.73 -22.77
CA ALA A 437 -10.18 -8.13 -23.82
C ALA A 437 -10.59 -6.68 -24.13
N ASN A 438 -11.88 -6.39 -24.08
CA ASN A 438 -12.42 -5.05 -24.28
C ASN A 438 -12.45 -4.19 -23.00
N GLY A 439 -11.89 -4.65 -21.90
CA GLY A 439 -11.82 -3.91 -20.62
C GLY A 439 -13.16 -3.74 -19.92
N MET A 440 -14.19 -4.49 -20.29
CA MET A 440 -15.51 -4.48 -19.65
C MET A 440 -15.52 -5.29 -18.35
N LEU A 441 -14.64 -6.25 -18.20
CA LEU A 441 -14.39 -7.02 -16.99
C LEU A 441 -12.90 -6.90 -16.63
N SER A 442 -12.62 -6.67 -15.34
CA SER A 442 -11.26 -6.46 -14.84
C SER A 442 -10.93 -7.34 -13.62
N GLU A 443 -11.79 -8.30 -13.31
CA GLU A 443 -11.52 -9.24 -12.23
C GLU A 443 -10.33 -10.12 -12.61
N ARG A 444 -9.35 -10.21 -11.71
CA ARG A 444 -8.07 -10.87 -11.97
C ARG A 444 -8.20 -12.34 -12.29
N VAL A 445 -9.05 -13.08 -11.56
CA VAL A 445 -9.27 -14.52 -11.82
C VAL A 445 -9.89 -14.71 -13.18
N THR A 446 -10.90 -13.91 -13.53
CA THR A 446 -11.55 -13.94 -14.85
C THR A 446 -10.54 -13.64 -15.96
N ALA A 447 -9.67 -12.65 -15.79
CA ALA A 447 -8.63 -12.33 -16.76
C ALA A 447 -7.62 -13.47 -16.93
N LEU A 448 -7.22 -14.14 -15.84
CA LEU A 448 -6.32 -15.28 -15.89
C LEU A 448 -6.95 -16.53 -16.53
N LEU A 449 -8.24 -16.74 -16.31
CA LEU A 449 -8.98 -17.83 -16.97
C LEU A 449 -9.14 -17.56 -18.45
N ALA A 450 -9.28 -16.30 -18.83
CA ALA A 450 -9.46 -15.87 -20.20
C ALA A 450 -8.16 -15.85 -21.03
N ASP A 451 -6.97 -15.81 -20.42
CA ASP A 451 -5.67 -15.91 -21.08
C ASP A 451 -5.41 -17.37 -21.46
N ALA A 452 -6.01 -17.80 -22.56
CA ALA A 452 -6.01 -19.21 -22.99
C ALA A 452 -4.67 -19.63 -23.61
N ASN A 453 -3.97 -18.70 -24.26
CA ASN A 453 -2.70 -18.95 -24.94
C ASN A 453 -1.47 -18.77 -24.05
N LEU A 454 -1.63 -18.26 -22.81
CA LEU A 454 -0.57 -18.05 -21.83
C LEU A 454 0.46 -16.98 -22.22
N ASP A 455 0.09 -15.99 -23.02
CA ASP A 455 1.02 -14.92 -23.40
C ASP A 455 1.02 -13.73 -22.41
N GLY A 456 0.16 -13.79 -21.39
CA GLY A 456 0.04 -12.79 -20.33
C GLY A 456 -0.86 -11.61 -20.69
N SER A 457 -1.53 -11.67 -21.82
CA SER A 457 -2.50 -10.67 -22.29
C SER A 457 -3.82 -11.39 -22.59
N VAL A 458 -4.94 -10.70 -22.47
CA VAL A 458 -6.22 -11.22 -22.95
C VAL A 458 -6.63 -10.39 -24.15
N ASP A 459 -6.59 -11.03 -25.33
CA ASP A 459 -6.91 -10.37 -26.58
C ASP A 459 -7.71 -11.27 -27.54
N SER A 460 -7.78 -10.87 -28.81
CA SER A 460 -8.53 -11.62 -29.81
C SER A 460 -7.99 -13.02 -30.11
N ALA A 461 -6.74 -13.31 -29.79
CA ALA A 461 -6.16 -14.63 -29.98
C ALA A 461 -6.71 -15.61 -28.93
N ASP A 462 -6.89 -15.16 -27.69
CA ASP A 462 -7.51 -15.95 -26.62
C ASP A 462 -8.98 -16.21 -26.90
N VAL A 463 -9.70 -15.16 -27.32
CA VAL A 463 -11.12 -15.30 -27.71
C VAL A 463 -11.29 -16.33 -28.83
N ALA A 464 -10.40 -16.33 -29.82
CA ALA A 464 -10.41 -17.31 -30.89
C ALA A 464 -10.10 -18.73 -30.39
N ALA A 465 -9.09 -18.86 -29.52
CA ALA A 465 -8.73 -20.14 -28.93
C ALA A 465 -9.87 -20.75 -28.12
N LEU A 466 -10.55 -19.95 -27.30
CA LEU A 466 -11.70 -20.38 -26.50
C LEU A 466 -12.93 -20.72 -27.38
N ALA A 467 -13.16 -19.95 -28.44
CA ALA A 467 -14.24 -20.25 -29.38
C ALA A 467 -14.01 -21.57 -30.11
N ASP A 468 -12.78 -21.85 -30.51
CA ASP A 468 -12.41 -23.15 -31.15
C ASP A 468 -12.57 -24.32 -30.17
N MET A 469 -12.25 -24.14 -28.88
CA MET A 469 -12.50 -25.12 -27.83
C MET A 469 -13.99 -25.41 -27.66
N GLY A 470 -14.82 -24.37 -27.57
CA GLY A 470 -16.27 -24.48 -27.42
C GLY A 470 -16.96 -25.17 -28.60
N ILE A 471 -16.44 -25.00 -29.81
CA ILE A 471 -16.95 -25.67 -31.01
C ILE A 471 -16.60 -27.18 -31.03
N ALA A 472 -15.41 -27.51 -30.51
CA ALA A 472 -14.98 -28.91 -30.47
C ALA A 472 -15.77 -29.79 -29.48
N VAL A 473 -16.40 -29.18 -28.48
CA VAL A 473 -17.20 -29.86 -27.45
C VAL A 473 -18.68 -29.96 -27.85
N SER A 474 -19.15 -29.10 -28.75
CA SER A 474 -20.53 -29.11 -29.26
C SER A 474 -20.76 -29.95 -30.52
N GLY A 475 -19.73 -30.62 -31.03
CA GLY A 475 -19.76 -31.60 -32.15
C GLY A 475 -19.70 -33.03 -31.65
#